data_04720bb7c8e33b3b0c9470b383fb1d94
#
_entry.id   04720bb7c8e33b3b0c9470b383fb1d94
#
_cell.length_a   1.000
_cell.length_b   1.000
_cell.length_c   1.000
_cell.angle_alpha   90.00
_cell.angle_beta   90.00
_cell.angle_gamma   90.00
#
_symmetry.space_group_name_H-M   'P 1'
#
loop_
_entity.id
_entity.type
_entity.pdbx_description
1 polymer ?
#
loop_
_entity_poly.entity_id
_entity_poly.type
_entity_poly.pdbx_seq_one_letter_code
_entity_poly.pdbx_strand_id
1 'polypeptide(L)'
;MAKKIVANIKLQLSAGKAAPSPPVGPALGQHGVNIMKFCKAYNAATQNQEGTVIPVVITVYADRSFTFVTKTPPASVLLKQAAQIAKGAGNPKKDKVATLTNKQIREIAELKLRDLNAVDLAGAIRIVEGTARSMGIEITG
;
A
#
# COMPACT_ATOMS: atom_id res chain seq x y z
N MET A 1 8.19 21.25 -21.24
CA MET A 1 6.77 21.54 -21.07
C MET A 1 6.11 20.44 -20.23
N ALA A 2 5.20 20.86 -19.35
CA ALA A 2 4.44 19.90 -18.55
C ALA A 2 3.45 19.17 -19.46
N LYS A 3 3.42 17.85 -19.36
CA LYS A 3 2.46 17.03 -20.08
C LYS A 3 1.10 17.10 -19.39
N LYS A 4 0.04 17.06 -20.18
CA LYS A 4 -1.32 17.07 -19.64
C LYS A 4 -1.61 15.71 -18.99
N ILE A 5 -2.02 15.72 -17.73
CA ILE A 5 -2.41 14.51 -17.00
C ILE A 5 -3.83 14.13 -17.43
N VAL A 6 -3.98 12.89 -17.90
CA VAL A 6 -5.28 12.34 -18.30
C VAL A 6 -5.93 11.61 -17.14
N ALA A 7 -5.14 10.84 -16.39
CA ALA A 7 -5.67 10.05 -15.28
C ALA A 7 -4.58 9.72 -14.26
N ASN A 8 -5.01 9.51 -13.04
CA ASN A 8 -4.20 8.92 -11.97
C ASN A 8 -4.81 7.57 -11.60
N ILE A 9 -4.01 6.53 -11.65
CA ILE A 9 -4.43 5.16 -11.34
C ILE A 9 -3.73 4.71 -10.07
N LYS A 10 -4.49 4.23 -9.09
CA LYS A 10 -3.94 3.72 -7.84
C LYS A 10 -4.17 2.21 -7.79
N LEU A 11 -3.10 1.46 -7.61
CA LEU A 11 -3.12 0.01 -7.55
C LEU A 11 -2.33 -0.50 -6.35
N GLN A 12 -2.69 -1.67 -5.88
CA GLN A 12 -1.92 -2.40 -4.86
C GLN A 12 -1.47 -3.71 -5.48
N LEU A 13 -0.16 -3.87 -5.64
CA LEU A 13 0.43 -5.03 -6.30
C LEU A 13 1.49 -5.66 -5.41
N SER A 14 1.64 -6.98 -5.54
CA SER A 14 2.74 -7.67 -4.89
C SER A 14 4.07 -7.22 -5.51
N ALA A 15 5.03 -6.86 -4.66
CA ALA A 15 6.33 -6.38 -5.10
C ALA A 15 7.02 -7.45 -5.96
N GLY A 16 7.59 -7.03 -7.08
CA GLY A 16 8.29 -7.90 -8.01
C GLY A 16 7.42 -8.85 -8.82
N LYS A 17 6.09 -8.79 -8.65
CA LYS A 17 5.15 -9.75 -9.27
C LYS A 17 4.06 -9.09 -10.11
N ALA A 18 4.28 -7.88 -10.61
CA ALA A 18 3.34 -7.26 -11.51
C ALA A 18 3.28 -8.02 -12.83
N ALA A 19 2.07 -8.30 -13.30
CA ALA A 19 1.81 -9.03 -14.53
C ALA A 19 0.65 -8.40 -15.30
N PRO A 20 0.55 -8.61 -16.61
CA PRO A 20 -0.54 -8.02 -17.42
C PRO A 20 -1.88 -8.75 -17.23
N SER A 21 -2.15 -9.19 -16.03
CA SER A 21 -3.41 -9.80 -15.62
C SER A 21 -4.16 -8.84 -14.70
N PRO A 22 -5.45 -9.07 -14.41
CA PRO A 22 -6.15 -8.23 -13.44
C PRO A 22 -5.40 -8.17 -12.10
N PRO A 23 -5.35 -7.01 -11.42
CA PRO A 23 -6.04 -5.74 -11.76
C PRO A 23 -5.28 -4.81 -12.70
N VAL A 24 -4.06 -5.14 -13.10
CA VAL A 24 -3.17 -4.25 -13.87
C VAL A 24 -3.67 -4.06 -15.30
N GLY A 25 -4.00 -5.17 -15.98
CA GLY A 25 -4.42 -5.15 -17.38
C GLY A 25 -5.57 -4.19 -17.65
N PRO A 26 -6.73 -4.41 -17.02
CA PRO A 26 -7.89 -3.54 -17.24
C PRO A 26 -7.65 -2.10 -16.82
N ALA A 27 -6.96 -1.87 -15.72
CA ALA A 27 -6.72 -0.52 -15.19
C ALA A 27 -5.87 0.32 -16.14
N LEU A 28 -4.81 -0.25 -16.71
CA LEU A 28 -3.92 0.45 -17.64
C LEU A 28 -4.43 0.42 -19.08
N GLY A 29 -5.09 -0.66 -19.47
CA GLY A 29 -5.63 -0.83 -20.83
C GLY A 29 -6.66 0.23 -21.21
N GLN A 30 -7.48 0.66 -20.26
CA GLN A 30 -8.47 1.73 -20.48
C GLN A 30 -7.84 3.03 -20.95
N HIS A 31 -6.60 3.29 -20.54
CA HIS A 31 -5.91 4.54 -20.84
C HIS A 31 -4.86 4.38 -21.96
N GLY A 32 -4.77 3.19 -22.56
CA GLY A 32 -3.84 2.93 -23.66
C GLY A 32 -2.37 2.89 -23.24
N VAL A 33 -2.10 2.65 -21.97
CA VAL A 33 -0.73 2.56 -21.43
C VAL A 33 -0.11 1.21 -21.78
N ASN A 34 1.19 1.19 -22.03
CA ASN A 34 1.92 -0.05 -22.29
C ASN A 34 2.09 -0.85 -20.98
N ILE A 35 1.26 -1.86 -20.83
CA ILE A 35 1.18 -2.69 -19.62
C ILE A 35 2.50 -3.40 -19.34
N MET A 36 3.13 -3.98 -20.36
CA MET A 36 4.40 -4.71 -20.20
C MET A 36 5.54 -3.81 -19.73
N LYS A 37 5.60 -2.60 -20.28
CA LYS A 37 6.61 -1.60 -19.88
C LYS A 37 6.43 -1.22 -18.41
N PHE A 38 5.19 -1.01 -17.98
CA PHE A 38 4.88 -0.73 -16.57
C PHE A 38 5.27 -1.91 -15.67
N CYS A 39 4.90 -3.13 -16.02
CA CYS A 39 5.20 -4.32 -15.23
C CYS A 39 6.71 -4.50 -15.03
N LYS A 40 7.49 -4.33 -16.10
CA LYS A 40 8.95 -4.43 -16.02
C LYS A 40 9.54 -3.36 -15.12
N ALA A 41 9.11 -2.11 -15.30
CA ALA A 41 9.60 -0.99 -14.48
C ALA A 41 9.23 -1.16 -13.01
N TYR A 42 7.99 -1.54 -12.73
CA TYR A 42 7.52 -1.77 -11.36
C TYR A 42 8.28 -2.91 -10.69
N ASN A 43 8.42 -4.03 -11.37
CA ASN A 43 9.13 -5.19 -10.83
C ASN A 43 10.60 -4.85 -10.51
N ALA A 44 11.26 -4.10 -11.39
CA ALA A 44 12.63 -3.63 -11.16
C ALA A 44 12.70 -2.70 -9.93
N ALA A 45 11.74 -1.77 -9.80
CA ALA A 45 11.71 -0.80 -8.70
C ALA A 45 11.40 -1.46 -7.35
N THR A 46 10.64 -2.55 -7.33
CA THR A 46 10.20 -3.22 -6.10
C THR A 46 10.92 -4.53 -5.81
N GLN A 47 11.95 -4.86 -6.57
CA GLN A 47 12.68 -6.13 -6.44
C GLN A 47 13.20 -6.38 -5.02
N ASN A 48 13.66 -5.32 -4.34
CA ASN A 48 14.19 -5.41 -2.98
C ASN A 48 13.11 -5.59 -1.89
N GLN A 49 11.84 -5.49 -2.26
CA GLN A 49 10.70 -5.53 -1.35
C GLN A 49 9.79 -6.72 -1.62
N GLU A 50 10.33 -7.77 -2.24
CA GLU A 50 9.57 -8.98 -2.57
C GLU A 50 8.89 -9.56 -1.33
N GLY A 51 7.67 -10.06 -1.53
CA GLY A 51 6.87 -10.63 -0.47
C GLY A 51 5.93 -9.66 0.22
N THR A 52 5.99 -8.36 -0.11
CA THR A 52 5.05 -7.35 0.42
C THR A 52 4.16 -6.79 -0.68
N VAL A 53 3.01 -6.27 -0.28
CA VAL A 53 2.14 -5.52 -1.19
C VAL A 53 2.59 -4.07 -1.19
N ILE A 54 2.88 -3.54 -2.38
CA ILE A 54 3.33 -2.15 -2.53
C ILE A 54 2.27 -1.36 -3.30
N PRO A 55 1.68 -0.32 -2.69
CA PRO A 55 0.80 0.57 -3.42
C PRO A 55 1.58 1.37 -4.45
N VAL A 56 0.99 1.57 -5.60
CA VAL A 56 1.58 2.37 -6.68
C VAL A 56 0.55 3.36 -7.19
N VAL A 57 1.01 4.59 -7.43
CA VAL A 57 0.20 5.64 -8.07
C VAL A 57 0.79 5.88 -9.45
N ILE A 58 0.02 5.62 -10.49
CA ILE A 58 0.44 5.75 -11.88
C ILE A 58 -0.23 7.01 -12.45
N THR A 59 0.57 7.93 -12.97
CA THR A 59 0.08 9.12 -13.65
C THR A 59 0.17 8.89 -15.16
N VAL A 60 -0.96 8.96 -15.83
CA VAL A 60 -1.05 8.78 -17.29
C VAL A 60 -1.18 10.13 -17.96
N TYR A 61 -0.38 10.37 -18.99
CA TYR A 61 -0.35 11.62 -19.74
C TYR A 61 -1.07 11.48 -21.08
N ALA A 62 -1.39 12.63 -21.69
CA ALA A 62 -2.14 12.69 -22.97
C ALA A 62 -1.44 11.96 -24.14
N ASP A 63 -0.12 11.87 -24.10
CA ASP A 63 0.69 11.16 -25.10
C ASP A 63 0.80 9.64 -24.83
N ARG A 64 0.01 9.13 -23.87
CA ARG A 64 0.00 7.72 -23.43
C ARG A 64 1.27 7.30 -22.70
N SER A 65 2.16 8.24 -22.39
CA SER A 65 3.27 7.98 -21.48
C SER A 65 2.76 7.93 -20.04
N PHE A 66 3.56 7.38 -19.16
CA PHE A 66 3.20 7.30 -17.75
C PHE A 66 4.42 7.50 -16.86
N THR A 67 4.15 7.94 -15.64
CA THR A 67 5.10 7.90 -14.54
C THR A 67 4.42 7.19 -13.37
N PHE A 68 5.20 6.60 -12.49
CA PHE A 68 4.64 5.96 -11.30
C PHE A 68 5.49 6.24 -10.08
N VAL A 69 4.83 6.24 -8.92
CA VAL A 69 5.47 6.39 -7.62
C VAL A 69 5.02 5.23 -6.75
N THR A 70 5.97 4.51 -6.18
CA THR A 70 5.68 3.46 -5.20
C THR A 70 5.62 4.07 -3.81
N LYS A 71 4.70 3.58 -2.99
CA LYS A 71 4.52 4.05 -1.61
C LYS A 71 4.91 2.96 -0.64
N THR A 72 4.87 3.26 0.65
CA THR A 72 5.09 2.26 1.69
C THR A 72 3.95 1.22 1.68
N PRO A 73 4.19 -0.02 2.15
CA PRO A 73 3.12 -1.01 2.22
C PRO A 73 1.89 -0.49 2.97
N PRO A 74 0.66 -0.95 2.61
CA PRO A 74 -0.53 -0.51 3.32
C PRO A 74 -0.45 -0.83 4.82
N ALA A 75 -1.00 0.04 5.66
CA ALA A 75 -0.99 -0.15 7.11
C ALA A 75 -1.61 -1.50 7.50
N SER A 76 -2.67 -1.92 6.82
CA SER A 76 -3.32 -3.21 7.07
C SER A 76 -2.38 -4.39 6.81
N VAL A 77 -1.55 -4.32 5.77
CA VAL A 77 -0.57 -5.37 5.46
C VAL A 77 0.51 -5.43 6.53
N LEU A 78 1.04 -4.26 6.93
CA LEU A 78 2.05 -4.17 7.98
C LEU A 78 1.53 -4.71 9.31
N LEU A 79 0.29 -4.37 9.67
CA LEU A 79 -0.36 -4.86 10.89
C LEU A 79 -0.54 -6.37 10.87
N LYS A 80 -0.98 -6.94 9.76
CA LYS A 80 -1.12 -8.38 9.60
C LYS A 80 0.21 -9.10 9.73
N GLN A 81 1.25 -8.57 9.14
CA GLN A 81 2.60 -9.14 9.25
C GLN A 81 3.12 -9.10 10.69
N ALA A 82 2.95 -7.96 11.37
CA ALA A 82 3.39 -7.82 12.76
C ALA A 82 2.60 -8.73 13.71
N ALA A 83 1.32 -8.91 13.46
CA ALA A 83 0.45 -9.78 14.25
C ALA A 83 0.53 -11.25 13.84
N GLN A 84 1.19 -11.55 12.72
CA GLN A 84 1.32 -12.91 12.17
C GLN A 84 -0.04 -13.55 11.86
N ILE A 85 -0.98 -12.75 11.35
CA ILE A 85 -2.31 -13.23 10.94
C ILE A 85 -2.49 -13.07 9.43
N ALA A 86 -3.27 -13.98 8.84
CA ALA A 86 -3.55 -13.95 7.40
C ALA A 86 -4.69 -12.97 7.06
N LYS A 87 -5.62 -12.77 7.99
CA LYS A 87 -6.83 -11.99 7.74
C LYS A 87 -7.29 -11.28 9.03
N GLY A 88 -7.80 -10.07 8.89
CA GLY A 88 -8.42 -9.33 9.99
C GLY A 88 -9.78 -9.92 10.38
N ALA A 89 -10.36 -9.41 11.48
CA ALA A 89 -11.65 -9.86 11.98
C ALA A 89 -12.79 -9.46 11.05
N GLY A 90 -13.74 -10.35 10.86
CA GLY A 90 -14.99 -10.05 10.15
C GLY A 90 -15.88 -9.08 10.93
N ASN A 91 -15.85 -9.17 12.25
CA ASN A 91 -16.59 -8.28 13.15
C ASN A 91 -15.63 -7.73 14.23
N PRO A 92 -14.90 -6.63 13.95
CA PRO A 92 -13.85 -6.16 14.86
C PRO A 92 -14.37 -5.65 16.21
N LYS A 93 -15.64 -5.36 16.34
CA LYS A 93 -16.23 -4.96 17.63
C LYS A 93 -16.34 -6.13 18.59
N LYS A 94 -16.60 -7.32 18.08
CA LYS A 94 -16.81 -8.52 18.87
C LYS A 94 -15.59 -9.44 18.87
N ASP A 95 -14.96 -9.57 17.72
CA ASP A 95 -13.88 -10.56 17.50
C ASP A 95 -12.53 -9.86 17.52
N LYS A 96 -11.69 -10.24 18.45
CA LYS A 96 -10.28 -9.80 18.49
C LYS A 96 -9.41 -10.95 18.00
N VAL A 97 -8.66 -10.71 16.91
CA VAL A 97 -7.87 -11.75 16.25
C VAL A 97 -6.41 -11.75 16.66
N ALA A 98 -5.91 -10.64 17.20
CA ALA A 98 -4.51 -10.51 17.59
C ALA A 98 -4.33 -9.35 18.58
N THR A 99 -3.16 -9.31 19.18
CA THR A 99 -2.74 -8.24 20.08
C THR A 99 -1.35 -7.75 19.68
N LEU A 100 -1.16 -6.45 19.57
CA LEU A 100 0.12 -5.82 19.30
C LEU A 100 0.53 -4.91 20.44
N THR A 101 1.83 -4.77 20.66
CA THR A 101 2.37 -3.86 21.66
C THR A 101 2.47 -2.44 21.06
N ASN A 102 2.51 -1.43 21.92
CA ASN A 102 2.75 -0.05 21.50
C ASN A 102 4.06 0.10 20.72
N LYS A 103 5.08 -0.67 21.07
CA LYS A 103 6.36 -0.67 20.36
C LYS A 103 6.20 -1.10 18.91
N GLN A 104 5.44 -2.18 18.64
CA GLN A 104 5.18 -2.66 17.29
C GLN A 104 4.39 -1.64 16.48
N ILE A 105 3.39 -1.01 17.09
CA ILE A 105 2.59 0.05 16.45
C ILE A 105 3.48 1.25 16.09
N ARG A 106 4.38 1.62 17.00
CA ARG A 106 5.31 2.72 16.76
C ARG A 106 6.25 2.43 15.57
N GLU A 107 6.78 1.22 15.49
CA GLU A 107 7.63 0.81 14.37
C GLU A 107 6.89 0.91 13.03
N ILE A 108 5.64 0.48 12.99
CA ILE A 108 4.79 0.59 11.79
C ILE A 108 4.55 2.06 11.45
N ALA A 109 4.25 2.89 12.45
CA ALA A 109 4.01 4.31 12.26
C ALA A 109 5.27 5.02 11.71
N GLU A 110 6.46 4.68 12.18
CA GLU A 110 7.72 5.22 11.67
C GLU A 110 7.94 4.88 10.20
N LEU A 111 7.70 3.63 9.81
CA LEU A 111 7.81 3.19 8.42
C LEU A 111 6.82 3.93 7.51
N LYS A 112 5.64 4.21 8.01
CA LYS A 112 4.54 4.80 7.24
C LYS A 112 4.54 6.33 7.25
N LEU A 113 5.31 6.95 8.14
CA LEU A 113 5.26 8.39 8.42
C LEU A 113 5.40 9.26 7.15
N ARG A 114 6.27 8.85 6.23
CA ARG A 114 6.50 9.60 4.98
C ARG A 114 5.28 9.66 4.05
N ASP A 115 4.36 8.71 4.16
CA ASP A 115 3.14 8.64 3.34
C ASP A 115 1.90 9.17 4.05
N LEU A 116 2.02 9.46 5.35
CA LEU A 116 0.91 9.97 6.15
C LEU A 116 0.92 11.49 6.20
N ASN A 117 -0.24 12.07 6.41
CA ASN A 117 -0.37 13.51 6.63
C ASN A 117 -0.25 13.90 8.10
N ALA A 118 0.27 13.02 8.93
CA ALA A 118 0.50 13.29 10.34
C ALA A 118 1.61 14.33 10.51
N VAL A 119 1.41 15.25 11.44
CA VAL A 119 2.38 16.30 11.75
C VAL A 119 3.58 15.74 12.50
N ASP A 120 3.35 14.74 13.35
CA ASP A 120 4.37 14.12 14.18
C ASP A 120 4.15 12.61 14.29
N LEU A 121 5.09 11.94 14.96
CA LEU A 121 5.03 10.50 15.17
C LEU A 121 3.81 10.09 16.02
N ALA A 122 3.43 10.88 17.00
CA ALA A 122 2.25 10.60 17.84
C ALA A 122 0.98 10.55 17.02
N GLY A 123 0.82 11.48 16.07
CA GLY A 123 -0.30 11.48 15.12
C GLY A 123 -0.28 10.25 14.22
N ALA A 124 0.89 9.86 13.73
CA ALA A 124 1.04 8.65 12.91
C ALA A 124 0.66 7.39 13.69
N ILE A 125 1.07 7.30 14.95
CA ILE A 125 0.70 6.18 15.84
C ILE A 125 -0.82 6.09 15.98
N ARG A 126 -1.51 7.20 16.18
CA ARG A 126 -2.98 7.22 16.30
C ARG A 126 -3.66 6.71 15.04
N ILE A 127 -3.15 7.09 13.87
CA ILE A 127 -3.67 6.62 12.58
C ILE A 127 -3.55 5.10 12.47
N VAL A 128 -2.37 4.56 12.79
CA VAL A 128 -2.12 3.11 12.75
C VAL A 128 -2.98 2.37 13.78
N GLU A 129 -3.11 2.92 14.99
CA GLU A 129 -3.99 2.37 16.04
C GLU A 129 -5.44 2.26 15.58
N GLY A 130 -5.95 3.29 14.90
CA GLY A 130 -7.31 3.29 14.35
C GLY A 130 -7.50 2.18 13.32
N THR A 131 -6.52 2.00 12.43
CA THR A 131 -6.53 0.91 11.44
C THR A 131 -6.50 -0.46 12.14
N ALA A 132 -5.64 -0.63 13.13
CA ALA A 132 -5.55 -1.88 13.90
C ALA A 132 -6.88 -2.21 14.60
N ARG A 133 -7.50 -1.22 15.21
CA ARG A 133 -8.80 -1.39 15.87
C ARG A 133 -9.87 -1.82 14.88
N SER A 134 -9.87 -1.26 13.67
CA SER A 134 -10.82 -1.64 12.62
C SER A 134 -10.60 -3.06 12.11
N MET A 135 -9.43 -3.63 12.32
CA MET A 135 -9.08 -5.00 11.93
C MET A 135 -9.30 -6.02 13.06
N GLY A 136 -9.72 -5.58 14.24
CA GLY A 136 -9.89 -6.45 15.39
C GLY A 136 -8.57 -6.77 16.10
N ILE A 137 -7.58 -5.89 16.00
CA ILE A 137 -6.29 -6.02 16.67
C ILE A 137 -6.31 -5.13 17.92
N GLU A 138 -6.08 -5.71 19.09
CA GLU A 138 -5.93 -4.97 20.34
C GLU A 138 -4.52 -4.44 20.48
N ILE A 139 -4.39 -3.31 21.16
CA ILE A 139 -3.11 -2.67 21.41
C ILE A 139 -2.88 -2.68 22.92
N THR A 140 -1.76 -3.23 23.34
CA THR A 140 -1.36 -3.33 24.74
C THR A 140 -0.09 -2.53 25.01
N GLY A 141 -0.02 -2.02 26.18
CA GLY A 141 1.04 -1.29 26.70
C GLY A 141 2.19 -0.99 26.66
#